data_67097b6e5caa02d7991dcd46e8708327
#
_entry.id   67097b6e5caa02d7991dcd46e8708327
#
_cell.length_a   1.000
_cell.length_b   1.000
_cell.length_c   1.000
_cell.angle_alpha   90.00
_cell.angle_beta   90.00
_cell.angle_gamma   90.00
#
_symmetry.space_group_name_H-M   'P 1'
#
loop_
_entity.id
_entity.type
_entity.pdbx_description
1 polymer ?
#
loop_
_entity_poly.entity_id
_entity_poly.type
_entity_poly.pdbx_seq_one_letter_code
_entity_poly.pdbx_strand_id
1 'polypeptide(L)'
;VLGIKEIFVIRHGIADDATDHNDIDAERQLTKKGREKVKGVVKYLQSRRIRFDIVVSSPLVRARETAEIVNNACSRSRSLAISDLLMPDGSYDELITFLNNIPEEHVAIVGHEPFLSGFVSYCLSRSSMPYVRMKKAGVACITCDDPVVPGDCVLAWLMGPAQMLADE
;
A
#
# COMPACT_ATOMS: atom_id res chain seq x y z
N VAL A 1 6.46 20.09 -18.58
CA VAL A 1 6.56 19.89 -17.12
C VAL A 1 6.29 18.42 -16.87
N LEU A 2 7.25 17.70 -16.32
CA LEU A 2 7.06 16.32 -15.87
C LEU A 2 6.03 16.37 -14.75
N GLY A 3 5.03 15.49 -14.78
CA GLY A 3 4.06 15.33 -13.70
C GLY A 3 4.75 14.78 -12.45
N ILE A 4 4.11 14.92 -11.30
CA ILE A 4 4.53 14.25 -10.06
C ILE A 4 3.54 13.13 -9.79
N LYS A 5 4.06 11.94 -9.56
CA LYS A 5 3.26 10.80 -9.14
C LYS A 5 3.49 10.55 -7.64
N GLU A 6 2.40 10.52 -6.88
CA GLU A 6 2.40 10.14 -5.47
C GLU A 6 1.94 8.68 -5.34
N ILE A 7 2.78 7.85 -4.77
CA ILE A 7 2.49 6.43 -4.55
C ILE A 7 2.35 6.20 -3.04
N PHE A 8 1.15 5.83 -2.62
CA PHE A 8 0.84 5.49 -1.24
C PHE A 8 0.93 3.98 -1.07
N VAL A 9 1.96 3.54 -0.39
CA VAL A 9 2.25 2.14 -0.14
C VAL A 9 1.62 1.75 1.19
N ILE A 10 0.68 0.81 1.17
CA ILE A 10 -0.13 0.43 2.33
C ILE A 10 0.06 -1.06 2.63
N ARG A 11 0.56 -1.38 3.81
CA ARG A 11 0.59 -2.76 4.27
C ARG A 11 -0.80 -3.19 4.76
N HIS A 12 -1.22 -4.41 4.42
CA HIS A 12 -2.48 -4.95 4.92
C HIS A 12 -2.61 -4.89 6.45
N GLY A 13 -3.83 -4.84 6.96
CA GLY A 13 -4.14 -4.84 8.38
C GLY A 13 -3.83 -6.17 9.08
N ILE A 14 -4.11 -6.25 10.38
CA ILE A 14 -3.95 -7.47 11.16
C ILE A 14 -4.92 -8.53 10.64
N ALA A 15 -4.38 -9.68 10.21
CA ALA A 15 -5.13 -10.84 9.72
C ALA A 15 -5.12 -11.98 10.75
N ASP A 16 -6.09 -12.87 10.64
CA ASP A 16 -6.15 -14.09 11.42
C ASP A 16 -4.88 -14.92 11.21
N ASP A 17 -4.46 -15.61 12.27
CA ASP A 17 -3.39 -16.59 12.16
C ASP A 17 -3.94 -17.83 11.42
N ALA A 18 -3.10 -18.48 10.64
CA ALA A 18 -3.42 -19.79 10.09
C ALA A 18 -3.42 -20.79 11.26
N THR A 19 -4.60 -21.13 11.77
CA THR A 19 -4.77 -21.93 13.01
C THR A 19 -4.83 -23.43 12.75
N ASP A 20 -5.08 -23.84 11.49
CA ASP A 20 -5.18 -25.24 11.10
C ASP A 20 -4.28 -25.55 9.91
N HIS A 21 -3.75 -26.77 9.84
CA HIS A 21 -2.92 -27.27 8.74
C HIS A 21 -3.61 -27.23 7.36
N ASN A 22 -4.90 -26.90 7.32
CA ASN A 22 -5.71 -26.76 6.10
C ASN A 22 -5.99 -25.31 5.72
N ASP A 23 -5.60 -24.32 6.54
CA ASP A 23 -5.83 -22.91 6.22
C ASP A 23 -4.86 -22.46 5.13
N ILE A 24 -5.41 -22.12 3.99
CA ILE A 24 -4.67 -21.55 2.87
C ILE A 24 -4.30 -20.11 3.26
N ASP A 25 -3.00 -19.78 3.31
CA ASP A 25 -2.51 -18.43 3.66
C ASP A 25 -3.21 -17.33 2.84
N ALA A 26 -3.54 -17.60 1.58
CA ALA A 26 -4.23 -16.67 0.69
C ALA A 26 -5.61 -16.24 1.21
N GLU A 27 -6.30 -17.09 1.97
CA GLU A 27 -7.67 -16.88 2.44
C GLU A 27 -7.76 -16.24 3.84
N ARG A 28 -6.64 -16.00 4.51
CA ARG A 28 -6.64 -15.35 5.83
C ARG A 28 -7.27 -13.97 5.77
N GLN A 29 -8.34 -13.77 6.53
CA GLN A 29 -9.11 -12.54 6.59
C GLN A 29 -8.52 -11.57 7.62
N LEU A 30 -8.89 -10.31 7.53
CA LEU A 30 -8.63 -9.35 8.60
C LEU A 30 -9.39 -9.77 9.88
N THR A 31 -8.71 -9.65 11.01
CA THR A 31 -9.39 -9.73 12.32
C THR A 31 -10.32 -8.53 12.49
N LYS A 32 -11.26 -8.62 13.43
CA LYS A 32 -12.11 -7.47 13.83
C LYS A 32 -11.22 -6.28 14.23
N LYS A 33 -10.20 -6.52 15.06
CA LYS A 33 -9.22 -5.50 15.46
C LYS A 33 -8.44 -4.92 14.26
N GLY A 34 -8.09 -5.78 13.29
CA GLY A 34 -7.43 -5.36 12.06
C GLY A 34 -8.31 -4.41 11.25
N ARG A 35 -9.60 -4.75 11.05
CA ARG A 35 -10.56 -3.89 10.35
C ARG A 35 -10.74 -2.54 11.03
N GLU A 36 -10.92 -2.52 12.36
CA GLU A 36 -11.08 -1.25 13.11
C GLU A 36 -9.82 -0.38 13.00
N LYS A 37 -8.65 -0.99 13.07
CA LYS A 37 -7.39 -0.26 12.89
C LYS A 37 -7.25 0.34 11.49
N VAL A 38 -7.60 -0.40 10.44
CA VAL A 38 -7.60 0.12 9.07
C VAL A 38 -8.62 1.26 8.91
N LYS A 39 -9.80 1.15 9.49
CA LYS A 39 -10.80 2.24 9.49
C LYS A 39 -10.26 3.51 10.18
N GLY A 40 -9.54 3.37 11.30
CA GLY A 40 -8.90 4.50 11.96
C GLY A 40 -7.83 5.15 11.07
N VAL A 41 -6.97 4.36 10.44
CA VAL A 41 -5.98 4.87 9.45
C VAL A 41 -6.68 5.63 8.32
N VAL A 42 -7.76 5.10 7.79
CA VAL A 42 -8.54 5.75 6.75
C VAL A 42 -9.13 7.09 7.20
N LYS A 43 -9.66 7.18 8.41
CA LYS A 43 -10.13 8.47 8.97
C LYS A 43 -9.00 9.51 9.04
N TYR A 44 -7.81 9.07 9.45
CA TYR A 44 -6.63 9.94 9.44
C TYR A 44 -6.32 10.44 8.02
N LEU A 45 -6.27 9.55 7.03
CA LEU A 45 -6.03 9.94 5.63
C LEU A 45 -7.07 10.94 5.13
N GLN A 46 -8.35 10.71 5.46
CA GLN A 46 -9.44 11.62 5.13
C GLN A 46 -9.28 13.00 5.79
N SER A 47 -8.87 13.05 7.07
CA SER A 47 -8.64 14.31 7.80
C SER A 47 -7.51 15.14 7.16
N ARG A 48 -6.55 14.46 6.52
CA ARG A 48 -5.47 15.08 5.74
C ARG A 48 -5.85 15.36 4.28
N ARG A 49 -7.13 15.11 3.90
CA ARG A 49 -7.66 15.29 2.54
C ARG A 49 -6.94 14.46 1.48
N ILE A 50 -6.32 13.35 1.90
CA ILE A 50 -5.67 12.41 0.99
C ILE A 50 -6.75 11.66 0.22
N ARG A 51 -6.62 11.64 -1.11
CA ARG A 51 -7.51 10.97 -2.04
C ARG A 51 -6.70 10.24 -3.10
N PHE A 52 -7.18 9.09 -3.52
CA PHE A 52 -6.55 8.26 -4.54
C PHE A 52 -7.34 8.30 -5.84
N ASP A 53 -6.64 8.31 -6.97
CA ASP A 53 -7.25 8.16 -8.28
C ASP A 53 -7.56 6.69 -8.56
N ILE A 54 -6.67 5.80 -8.10
CA ILE A 54 -6.82 4.35 -8.16
C ILE A 54 -6.27 3.68 -6.90
N VAL A 55 -6.89 2.57 -6.50
CA VAL A 55 -6.37 1.66 -5.48
C VAL A 55 -6.08 0.32 -6.14
N VAL A 56 -4.86 -0.18 -5.99
CA VAL A 56 -4.42 -1.48 -6.52
C VAL A 56 -4.07 -2.40 -5.36
N SER A 57 -4.57 -3.61 -5.36
CA SER A 57 -4.38 -4.57 -4.26
C SER A 57 -3.82 -5.89 -4.74
N SER A 58 -3.00 -6.50 -3.88
CA SER A 58 -2.72 -7.93 -3.96
C SER A 58 -4.02 -8.74 -3.92
N PRO A 59 -4.07 -9.91 -4.59
CA PRO A 59 -5.25 -10.79 -4.57
C PRO A 59 -5.50 -11.48 -3.23
N LEU A 60 -4.54 -11.49 -2.30
CA LEU A 60 -4.71 -12.15 -1.00
C LEU A 60 -5.79 -11.45 -0.17
N VAL A 61 -6.66 -12.24 0.47
CA VAL A 61 -7.89 -11.73 1.11
C VAL A 61 -7.61 -10.58 2.07
N ARG A 62 -6.63 -10.70 2.95
CA ARG A 62 -6.27 -9.63 3.91
C ARG A 62 -5.88 -8.30 3.28
N ALA A 63 -5.24 -8.35 2.10
CA ALA A 63 -4.90 -7.15 1.34
C ALA A 63 -6.14 -6.57 0.64
N ARG A 64 -6.95 -7.41 0.00
CA ARG A 64 -8.21 -6.99 -0.64
C ARG A 64 -9.15 -6.32 0.35
N GLU A 65 -9.38 -6.93 1.51
CA GLU A 65 -10.23 -6.36 2.55
C GLU A 65 -9.70 -5.01 3.08
N THR A 66 -8.38 -4.88 3.22
CA THR A 66 -7.75 -3.59 3.53
C THR A 66 -8.00 -2.58 2.43
N ALA A 67 -7.77 -2.98 1.17
CA ALA A 67 -7.95 -2.12 0.00
C ALA A 67 -9.41 -1.69 -0.21
N GLU A 68 -10.37 -2.56 0.06
CA GLU A 68 -11.80 -2.23 0.00
C GLU A 68 -12.17 -1.11 0.98
N ILE A 69 -11.68 -1.19 2.23
CA ILE A 69 -11.89 -0.15 3.24
C ILE A 69 -11.27 1.19 2.78
N VAL A 70 -10.04 1.14 2.28
CA VAL A 70 -9.30 2.30 1.75
C VAL A 70 -10.02 2.91 0.54
N ASN A 71 -10.40 2.05 -0.42
CA ASN A 71 -11.04 2.47 -1.67
C ASN A 71 -12.40 3.14 -1.43
N ASN A 72 -13.23 2.54 -0.57
CA ASN A 72 -14.57 3.08 -0.27
C ASN A 72 -14.52 4.47 0.36
N ALA A 73 -13.46 4.78 1.10
CA ALA A 73 -13.35 6.02 1.85
C ALA A 73 -12.49 7.09 1.17
N CYS A 74 -11.43 6.70 0.47
CA CYS A 74 -10.42 7.63 -0.03
C CYS A 74 -10.28 7.64 -1.55
N SER A 75 -10.91 6.76 -2.31
CA SER A 75 -10.83 6.78 -3.77
C SER A 75 -11.79 7.81 -4.38
N ARG A 76 -11.32 8.55 -5.37
CA ARG A 76 -12.12 9.47 -6.18
C ARG A 76 -13.05 8.74 -7.14
N SER A 77 -12.53 7.70 -7.79
CA SER A 77 -13.25 6.91 -8.81
C SER A 77 -13.94 5.68 -8.26
N ARG A 78 -13.65 5.30 -7.00
CA ARG A 78 -14.00 4.00 -6.40
C ARG A 78 -13.50 2.81 -7.24
N SER A 79 -12.46 3.03 -8.03
CA SER A 79 -11.82 2.01 -8.83
C SER A 79 -10.84 1.21 -7.97
N LEU A 80 -11.11 -0.08 -7.78
CA LEU A 80 -10.22 -1.03 -7.12
C LEU A 80 -9.76 -2.06 -8.15
N ALA A 81 -8.46 -2.11 -8.39
CA ALA A 81 -7.83 -3.11 -9.24
C ALA A 81 -7.15 -4.19 -8.39
N ILE A 82 -7.21 -5.43 -8.84
CA ILE A 82 -6.49 -6.54 -8.23
C ILE A 82 -5.34 -6.93 -9.14
N SER A 83 -4.15 -7.10 -8.59
CA SER A 83 -2.95 -7.39 -9.36
C SER A 83 -1.98 -8.32 -8.64
N ASP A 84 -1.53 -9.36 -9.33
CA ASP A 84 -0.50 -10.28 -8.85
C ASP A 84 0.86 -9.59 -8.67
N LEU A 85 1.07 -8.41 -9.25
CA LEU A 85 2.29 -7.60 -9.07
C LEU A 85 2.55 -7.22 -7.60
N LEU A 86 1.52 -7.28 -6.76
CA LEU A 86 1.60 -6.97 -5.32
C LEU A 86 1.64 -8.23 -4.43
N MET A 87 1.82 -9.41 -5.04
CA MET A 87 2.11 -10.64 -4.29
C MET A 87 3.45 -10.54 -3.55
N PRO A 88 3.66 -11.32 -2.46
CA PRO A 88 4.90 -11.27 -1.70
C PRO A 88 6.17 -11.57 -2.50
N ASP A 89 6.06 -12.32 -3.59
CA ASP A 89 7.11 -12.72 -4.53
C ASP A 89 7.11 -11.92 -5.85
N GLY A 90 6.42 -10.77 -5.87
CA GLY A 90 6.30 -9.89 -7.04
C GLY A 90 7.64 -9.30 -7.50
N SER A 91 7.63 -8.71 -8.68
CA SER A 91 8.77 -8.00 -9.28
C SER A 91 8.61 -6.48 -9.13
N TYR A 92 9.63 -5.82 -8.59
CA TYR A 92 9.64 -4.35 -8.49
C TYR A 92 9.64 -3.68 -9.86
N ASP A 93 10.38 -4.21 -10.83
CA ASP A 93 10.46 -3.64 -12.18
C ASP A 93 9.13 -3.76 -12.94
N GLU A 94 8.42 -4.88 -12.78
CA GLU A 94 7.09 -5.05 -13.35
C GLU A 94 6.07 -4.11 -12.71
N LEU A 95 6.14 -3.91 -11.40
CA LEU A 95 5.28 -2.95 -10.70
C LEU A 95 5.58 -1.51 -11.14
N ILE A 96 6.85 -1.13 -11.30
CA ILE A 96 7.24 0.18 -11.85
C ILE A 96 6.72 0.35 -13.28
N THR A 97 6.85 -0.68 -14.12
CA THR A 97 6.33 -0.66 -15.50
C THR A 97 4.82 -0.44 -15.49
N PHE A 98 4.09 -1.13 -14.62
CA PHE A 98 2.64 -0.91 -14.45
C PHE A 98 2.33 0.54 -14.05
N LEU A 99 3.02 1.06 -13.02
CA LEU A 99 2.83 2.43 -12.54
C LEU A 99 3.13 3.49 -13.60
N ASN A 100 4.08 3.22 -14.50
CA ASN A 100 4.42 4.11 -15.60
C ASN A 100 3.44 4.03 -16.79
N ASN A 101 2.62 2.98 -16.85
CA ASN A 101 1.62 2.79 -17.91
C ASN A 101 0.22 3.28 -17.53
N ILE A 102 0.00 3.71 -16.29
CA ILE A 102 -1.27 4.27 -15.85
C ILE A 102 -1.19 5.80 -15.74
N PRO A 103 -2.23 6.53 -16.13
CA PRO A 103 -2.22 8.00 -16.12
C PRO A 103 -2.45 8.61 -14.73
N GLU A 104 -2.86 7.80 -13.76
CA GLU A 104 -3.20 8.24 -12.42
C GLU A 104 -1.98 8.80 -11.68
N GLU A 105 -2.15 9.98 -11.07
CA GLU A 105 -1.09 10.67 -10.32
C GLU A 105 -1.06 10.27 -8.83
N HIS A 106 -2.21 9.95 -8.24
CA HIS A 106 -2.32 9.54 -6.82
C HIS A 106 -2.73 8.08 -6.75
N VAL A 107 -1.75 7.21 -6.60
CA VAL A 107 -1.91 5.75 -6.65
C VAL A 107 -1.72 5.15 -5.26
N ALA A 108 -2.71 4.41 -4.76
CA ALA A 108 -2.54 3.57 -3.58
C ALA A 108 -2.28 2.12 -3.99
N ILE A 109 -1.24 1.51 -3.43
CA ILE A 109 -0.95 0.08 -3.57
C ILE A 109 -1.04 -0.60 -2.21
N VAL A 110 -1.71 -1.74 -2.16
CA VAL A 110 -1.94 -2.50 -0.92
C VAL A 110 -1.34 -3.90 -1.05
N GLY A 111 -0.44 -4.24 -0.15
CA GLY A 111 0.29 -5.50 -0.23
C GLY A 111 0.88 -5.95 1.10
N HIS A 112 2.04 -6.58 1.04
CA HIS A 112 2.64 -7.40 2.08
C HIS A 112 4.09 -7.04 2.34
N GLU A 113 4.58 -7.37 3.52
CA GLU A 113 6.01 -7.44 3.81
C GLU A 113 6.56 -8.85 3.47
N PRO A 114 7.83 -8.95 3.07
CA PRO A 114 8.84 -7.89 2.96
C PRO A 114 8.80 -7.09 1.64
N PHE A 115 7.91 -7.44 0.71
CA PHE A 115 7.85 -6.86 -0.63
C PHE A 115 7.70 -5.33 -0.60
N LEU A 116 6.79 -4.79 0.21
CA LEU A 116 6.52 -3.35 0.21
C LEU A 116 7.70 -2.51 0.73
N SER A 117 8.34 -2.92 1.81
CA SER A 117 9.55 -2.23 2.30
C SER A 117 10.70 -2.31 1.32
N GLY A 118 10.86 -3.43 0.65
CA GLY A 118 11.83 -3.59 -0.44
C GLY A 118 11.49 -2.71 -1.65
N PHE A 119 10.23 -2.63 -2.05
CA PHE A 119 9.79 -1.77 -3.15
C PHE A 119 10.03 -0.28 -2.84
N VAL A 120 9.65 0.18 -1.65
CA VAL A 120 9.96 1.57 -1.23
C VAL A 120 11.46 1.82 -1.29
N SER A 121 12.27 0.94 -0.71
CA SER A 121 13.74 1.06 -0.74
C SER A 121 14.30 1.08 -2.15
N TYR A 122 13.75 0.25 -3.05
CA TYR A 122 14.13 0.21 -4.45
C TYR A 122 13.81 1.51 -5.18
N CYS A 123 12.65 2.10 -4.95
CA CYS A 123 12.28 3.41 -5.49
C CYS A 123 13.22 4.52 -5.01
N LEU A 124 13.70 4.46 -3.77
CA LEU A 124 14.57 5.48 -3.18
C LEU A 124 16.04 5.34 -3.57
N SER A 125 16.55 4.13 -3.81
CA SER A 125 18.00 3.88 -3.88
C SER A 125 18.45 2.86 -4.92
N ARG A 126 17.55 2.29 -5.70
CA ARG A 126 17.79 1.12 -6.59
C ARG A 126 18.28 -0.13 -5.86
N SER A 127 18.24 -0.14 -4.54
CA SER A 127 18.63 -1.29 -3.73
C SER A 127 17.41 -2.00 -3.18
N SER A 128 17.42 -3.31 -3.21
CA SER A 128 16.39 -4.14 -2.55
C SER A 128 16.62 -4.28 -1.04
N MET A 129 17.71 -3.71 -0.51
CA MET A 129 17.95 -3.67 0.95
C MET A 129 16.85 -2.84 1.62
N PRO A 130 16.18 -3.39 2.65
CA PRO A 130 15.07 -2.69 3.30
C PRO A 130 15.58 -1.55 4.20
N TYR A 131 15.55 -0.32 3.69
CA TYR A 131 15.86 0.88 4.48
C TYR A 131 14.70 1.37 5.32
N VAL A 132 13.49 0.86 5.06
CA VAL A 132 12.27 1.19 5.78
C VAL A 132 11.61 -0.08 6.29
N ARG A 133 10.78 0.05 7.32
CA ARG A 133 9.96 -1.03 7.83
C ARG A 133 8.53 -0.56 8.02
N MET A 134 7.59 -1.28 7.41
CA MET A 134 6.18 -0.95 7.50
C MET A 134 5.46 -1.82 8.53
N LYS A 135 4.71 -1.19 9.43
CA LYS A 135 3.81 -1.88 10.35
C LYS A 135 2.53 -2.30 9.63
N LYS A 136 1.82 -3.33 10.14
CA LYS A 136 0.48 -3.70 9.65
C LYS A 136 -0.44 -2.47 9.68
N ALA A 137 -1.17 -2.22 8.61
CA ALA A 137 -1.94 -1.01 8.35
C ALA A 137 -1.11 0.29 8.32
N GLY A 138 0.21 0.21 8.23
CA GLY A 138 1.08 1.36 8.02
C GLY A 138 1.01 1.86 6.58
N VAL A 139 1.37 3.12 6.39
CA VAL A 139 1.35 3.83 5.11
C VAL A 139 2.67 4.56 4.90
N ALA A 140 3.25 4.40 3.72
CA ALA A 140 4.35 5.23 3.22
C ALA A 140 3.87 6.02 2.00
N CYS A 141 4.23 7.28 1.91
CA CYS A 141 4.04 8.08 0.72
C CYS A 141 5.40 8.35 0.08
N ILE A 142 5.56 7.93 -1.16
CA ILE A 142 6.71 8.28 -1.99
C ILE A 142 6.26 9.18 -3.13
N THR A 143 7.07 10.18 -3.45
CA THR A 143 6.88 11.08 -4.58
C THR A 143 7.94 10.82 -5.63
N CYS A 144 7.52 10.72 -6.86
CA CYS A 144 8.39 10.45 -8.00
C CYS A 144 8.05 11.40 -9.13
N ASP A 145 9.05 11.77 -9.92
CA ASP A 145 8.76 12.35 -11.23
C ASP A 145 8.09 11.30 -12.13
N ASP A 146 7.23 11.72 -13.04
CA ASP A 146 6.63 10.84 -14.01
C ASP A 146 7.43 10.89 -15.33
N PRO A 147 8.03 9.79 -15.78
CA PRO A 147 7.90 8.41 -15.28
C PRO A 147 8.68 8.12 -14.00
N VAL A 148 8.16 7.18 -13.22
CA VAL A 148 8.83 6.66 -12.02
C VAL A 148 10.14 5.98 -12.38
N VAL A 149 11.25 6.47 -11.85
CA VAL A 149 12.59 5.90 -12.06
C VAL A 149 13.14 5.43 -10.71
N PRO A 150 13.51 4.15 -10.57
CA PRO A 150 14.14 3.66 -9.34
C PRO A 150 15.40 4.46 -8.97
N GLY A 151 15.49 4.86 -7.71
CA GLY A 151 16.60 5.66 -7.20
C GLY A 151 16.39 7.18 -7.26
N ASP A 152 15.32 7.63 -7.94
CA ASP A 152 15.04 9.06 -8.11
C ASP A 152 13.78 9.50 -7.32
N CYS A 153 13.15 8.58 -6.59
CA CYS A 153 11.98 8.90 -5.77
C CYS A 153 12.38 9.40 -4.37
N VAL A 154 11.47 10.13 -3.75
CA VAL A 154 11.65 10.69 -2.40
C VAL A 154 10.61 10.11 -1.46
N LEU A 155 11.01 9.70 -0.25
CA LEU A 155 10.10 9.37 0.83
C LEU A 155 9.53 10.66 1.42
N ALA A 156 8.27 10.94 1.16
CA ALA A 156 7.60 12.10 1.73
C ALA A 156 7.29 11.89 3.22
N TRP A 157 6.75 10.72 3.57
CA TRP A 157 6.51 10.31 4.95
C TRP A 157 6.24 8.81 5.04
N LEU A 158 6.42 8.27 6.26
CA LEU A 158 6.10 6.90 6.65
C LEU A 158 5.50 6.92 8.05
N MET A 159 4.31 6.37 8.22
CA MET A 159 3.63 6.29 9.52
C MET A 159 3.02 4.91 9.74
N GLY A 160 3.12 4.43 10.97
CA GLY A 160 2.33 3.31 11.44
C GLY A 160 1.01 3.77 12.05
N PRO A 161 0.08 2.84 12.37
CA PRO A 161 -1.18 3.19 13.01
C PRO A 161 -1.02 3.95 14.32
N ALA A 162 0.02 3.66 15.10
CA ALA A 162 0.26 4.35 16.37
C ALA A 162 0.46 5.87 16.21
N GLN A 163 1.08 6.32 15.10
CA GLN A 163 1.26 7.74 14.81
C GLN A 163 -0.01 8.38 14.25
N MET A 164 -0.80 7.62 13.48
CA MET A 164 -2.02 8.13 12.84
C MET A 164 -3.22 8.16 13.78
N LEU A 165 -3.23 7.35 14.84
CA LEU A 165 -4.34 7.20 15.79
C LEU A 165 -4.03 7.84 17.17
N ALA A 166 -2.95 8.60 17.29
CA ALA A 166 -2.50 9.17 18.56
C ALA A 166 -3.42 10.29 19.09
N ASP A 167 -4.32 10.81 18.27
CA ASP A 167 -5.21 11.94 18.59
C ASP A 167 -6.67 11.50 18.87
N GLU A 168 -6.92 10.19 19.10
CA GLU A 168 -8.25 9.69 19.51
C GLU A 168 -8.38 9.50 21.03
#